data_e55b8ebb73ce97b9787c20986785c537
#
_entry.id   e55b8ebb73ce97b9787c20986785c537
#
_cell.length_a   1.000
_cell.length_b   1.000
_cell.length_c   1.000
_cell.angle_alpha   90.00
_cell.angle_beta   90.00
_cell.angle_gamma   90.00
#
_symmetry.space_group_name_H-M   'P 1'
#
loop_
_entity.id
_entity.type
_entity.pdbx_description
1 polymer ?
#
loop_
_entity_poly.entity_id
_entity_poly.type
_entity_poly.pdbx_seq_one_letter_code
_entity_poly.pdbx_strand_id
1 'polypeptide(L)'
;YLLIRYEDLLANPYREFIKLSEYLSKLLSIKFDATKVNLAVKSNSFENLKKLEKENGFIEAINDKETGEKKRFFNLGPENDWKKLLNIKLKEDIEKEFKTEMRELGYI
;
A
#
# COMPACT_ATOMS: atom_id res chain seq x y z
N TYR A 1 -7.78 -16.24 8.28
CA TYR A 1 -7.06 -15.15 7.59
C TYR A 1 -7.64 -13.79 7.93
N LEU A 2 -6.88 -12.71 7.71
CA LEU A 2 -7.32 -11.33 7.83
C LEU A 2 -7.22 -10.68 6.43
N LEU A 3 -8.33 -10.16 5.91
CA LEU A 3 -8.35 -9.39 4.68
C LEU A 3 -8.23 -7.89 5.01
N ILE A 4 -7.29 -7.22 4.37
CA ILE A 4 -7.13 -5.76 4.42
C ILE A 4 -7.18 -5.24 2.98
N ARG A 5 -8.09 -4.32 2.71
CA ARG A 5 -8.21 -3.69 1.40
C ARG A 5 -7.30 -2.46 1.33
N TYR A 6 -6.69 -2.26 0.18
CA TYR A 6 -5.80 -1.12 -0.04
C TYR A 6 -6.53 0.23 0.14
N GLU A 7 -7.77 0.32 -0.32
CA GLU A 7 -8.61 1.52 -0.20
C GLU A 7 -8.93 1.85 1.27
N ASP A 8 -9.18 0.83 2.09
CA ASP A 8 -9.40 1.00 3.54
C ASP A 8 -8.10 1.45 4.23
N LEU A 9 -6.96 0.89 3.80
CA LEU A 9 -5.66 1.28 4.31
C LEU A 9 -5.33 2.74 3.96
N LEU A 10 -5.66 3.20 2.75
CA LEU A 10 -5.51 4.60 2.36
C LEU A 10 -6.45 5.53 3.15
N ALA A 11 -7.71 5.13 3.33
CA ALA A 11 -8.71 5.93 4.01
C ALA A 11 -8.41 6.11 5.49
N ASN A 12 -7.95 5.05 6.17
CA ASN A 12 -7.63 5.08 7.59
C ASN A 12 -6.54 4.05 7.95
N PRO A 13 -5.27 4.35 7.70
CA PRO A 13 -4.17 3.44 7.96
C PRO A 13 -4.10 2.99 9.42
N TYR A 14 -4.36 3.90 10.36
CA TYR A 14 -4.33 3.56 11.78
C TYR A 14 -5.35 2.47 12.13
N ARG A 15 -6.59 2.59 11.67
CA ARG A 15 -7.64 1.59 11.92
C ARG A 15 -7.25 0.21 11.37
N GLU A 16 -6.74 0.17 10.15
CA GLU A 16 -6.37 -1.09 9.52
C GLU A 16 -5.13 -1.73 10.17
N PHE A 17 -4.14 -0.92 10.59
CA PHE A 17 -3.00 -1.42 11.34
C PHE A 17 -3.36 -1.87 12.77
N ILE A 18 -4.37 -1.29 13.41
CA ILE A 18 -4.92 -1.82 14.68
C ILE A 18 -5.47 -3.23 14.46
N LYS A 19 -6.35 -3.43 13.44
CA LYS A 19 -6.89 -4.75 13.11
C LYS A 19 -5.79 -5.79 12.85
N LEU A 20 -4.80 -5.42 12.05
CA LEU A 20 -3.65 -6.27 11.75
C LEU A 20 -2.87 -6.65 13.01
N SER A 21 -2.57 -5.65 13.84
CA SER A 21 -1.76 -5.85 15.05
C SER A 21 -2.51 -6.69 16.10
N GLU A 22 -3.82 -6.50 16.26
CA GLU A 22 -4.65 -7.35 17.12
C GLU A 22 -4.70 -8.79 16.62
N TYR A 23 -4.85 -8.99 15.31
CA TYR A 23 -4.84 -10.31 14.69
C TYR A 23 -3.50 -11.02 14.94
N LEU A 24 -2.37 -10.34 14.66
CA LEU A 24 -1.04 -10.88 14.88
C LEU A 24 -0.76 -11.13 16.37
N SER A 25 -1.21 -10.25 17.26
CA SER A 25 -1.04 -10.42 18.71
C SER A 25 -1.72 -11.69 19.21
N LYS A 26 -2.92 -11.98 18.72
CA LYS A 26 -3.63 -13.23 19.04
C LYS A 26 -2.92 -14.46 18.47
N LEU A 27 -2.48 -14.38 17.22
CA LEU A 27 -1.81 -15.50 16.53
C LEU A 27 -0.46 -15.86 17.17
N LEU A 28 0.31 -14.83 17.54
CA LEU A 28 1.68 -14.99 18.07
C LEU A 28 1.73 -14.98 19.61
N SER A 29 0.58 -14.83 20.29
CA SER A 29 0.49 -14.71 21.76
C SER A 29 1.37 -13.59 22.33
N ILE A 30 1.46 -12.45 21.62
CA ILE A 30 2.20 -11.27 22.05
C ILE A 30 1.27 -10.17 22.53
N LYS A 31 1.78 -9.28 23.37
CA LYS A 31 0.98 -8.17 23.90
C LYS A 31 0.71 -7.13 22.81
N PHE A 32 -0.57 -6.81 22.62
CA PHE A 32 -0.98 -5.68 21.77
C PHE A 32 -0.63 -4.33 22.42
N ASP A 33 -0.17 -3.38 21.61
CA ASP A 33 0.18 -2.03 22.03
C ASP A 33 -0.23 -0.99 20.97
N ALA A 34 -1.36 -0.35 21.20
CA ALA A 34 -1.92 0.66 20.29
C ALA A 34 -1.01 1.89 20.12
N THR A 35 -0.22 2.23 21.14
CA THR A 35 0.72 3.37 21.05
C THR A 35 1.83 3.09 20.06
N LYS A 36 2.39 1.88 20.09
CA LYS A 36 3.40 1.45 19.11
C LYS A 36 2.84 1.42 17.70
N VAL A 37 1.60 0.94 17.51
CA VAL A 37 0.93 0.97 16.21
C VAL A 37 0.80 2.39 15.70
N ASN A 38 0.35 3.34 16.53
CA ASN A 38 0.22 4.74 16.13
C ASN A 38 1.56 5.37 15.74
N LEU A 39 2.61 5.10 16.49
CA LEU A 39 3.96 5.57 16.17
C LEU A 39 4.45 4.98 14.84
N ALA A 40 4.27 3.68 14.64
CA ALA A 40 4.65 3.01 13.40
C ALA A 40 3.91 3.59 12.18
N VAL A 41 2.60 3.79 12.26
CA VAL A 41 1.81 4.40 11.18
C VAL A 41 2.28 5.82 10.85
N LYS A 42 2.53 6.65 11.87
CA LYS A 42 3.00 8.03 11.68
C LYS A 42 4.40 8.09 11.06
N SER A 43 5.34 7.29 11.58
CA SER A 43 6.72 7.31 11.09
C SER A 43 6.86 6.75 9.67
N ASN A 44 5.96 5.84 9.27
CA ASN A 44 5.93 5.23 7.93
C ASN A 44 4.85 5.83 7.02
N SER A 45 4.40 7.07 7.28
CA SER A 45 3.51 7.76 6.33
C SER A 45 4.20 7.94 4.99
N PHE A 46 3.41 7.95 3.90
CA PHE A 46 3.95 8.12 2.54
C PHE A 46 4.83 9.37 2.42
N GLU A 47 4.41 10.47 3.02
CA GLU A 47 5.15 11.73 3.02
C GLU A 47 6.53 11.59 3.72
N ASN A 48 6.57 10.92 4.87
CA ASN A 48 7.83 10.68 5.57
C ASN A 48 8.76 9.77 4.76
N LEU A 49 8.23 8.69 4.17
CA LEU A 49 9.03 7.77 3.36
C LEU A 49 9.56 8.46 2.10
N LYS A 50 8.75 9.28 1.43
CA LYS A 50 9.15 10.10 0.28
C LYS A 50 10.25 11.11 0.64
N LYS A 51 10.15 11.72 1.83
CA LYS A 51 11.17 12.62 2.35
C LYS A 51 12.49 11.88 2.63
N LEU A 52 12.42 10.74 3.31
CA LEU A 52 13.59 9.91 3.61
C LEU A 52 14.28 9.41 2.34
N GLU A 53 13.51 9.00 1.31
CA GLU A 53 14.09 8.64 0.02
C GLU A 53 14.85 9.80 -0.62
N LYS A 54 14.29 11.01 -0.56
CA LYS A 54 14.96 12.21 -1.10
C LYS A 54 16.25 12.54 -0.37
N GLU A 55 16.30 12.38 0.95
CA GLU A 55 17.45 12.73 1.78
C GLU A 55 18.55 11.66 1.77
N ASN A 56 18.16 10.39 1.84
CA ASN A 56 19.08 9.27 2.05
C ASN A 56 19.14 8.28 0.88
N GLY A 57 18.28 8.46 -0.12
CA GLY A 57 18.03 7.46 -1.15
C GLY A 57 17.23 6.27 -0.63
N PHE A 58 16.90 5.34 -1.53
CA PHE A 58 16.21 4.10 -1.19
C PHE A 58 16.90 2.93 -1.90
N ILE A 59 17.19 1.87 -1.17
CA ILE A 59 18.00 0.76 -1.68
C ILE A 59 17.33 0.00 -2.84
N GLU A 60 15.99 -0.07 -2.83
CA GLU A 60 15.21 -0.73 -3.87
C GLU A 60 14.84 0.19 -5.05
N ALA A 61 15.26 1.45 -5.01
CA ALA A 61 15.07 2.37 -6.12
C ALA A 61 15.92 1.91 -7.33
N ILE A 62 15.25 1.72 -8.47
CA ILE A 62 15.88 1.27 -9.71
C ILE A 62 16.29 2.45 -10.59
N ASN A 63 17.31 2.24 -11.43
CA ASN A 63 17.65 3.21 -12.45
C ASN A 63 16.79 2.98 -13.70
N ASP A 64 16.37 4.06 -14.32
CA ASP A 64 15.77 4.01 -15.64
C ASP A 64 16.75 3.40 -16.64
N LYS A 65 16.30 2.44 -17.45
CA LYS A 65 17.17 1.73 -18.39
C LYS A 65 17.61 2.60 -19.59
N GLU A 66 16.81 3.61 -19.92
CA GLU A 66 17.04 4.47 -21.09
C GLU A 66 17.83 5.72 -20.70
N THR A 67 17.48 6.35 -19.59
CA THR A 67 18.10 7.60 -19.15
C THR A 67 19.22 7.41 -18.14
N GLY A 68 19.31 6.27 -17.47
CA GLY A 68 20.23 6.00 -16.36
C GLY A 68 19.87 6.72 -15.07
N GLU A 69 18.82 7.52 -15.05
CA GLU A 69 18.38 8.26 -13.88
C GLU A 69 17.71 7.38 -12.84
N LYS A 70 17.88 7.72 -11.58
CA LYS A 70 17.26 6.99 -10.47
C LYS A 70 15.76 7.27 -10.41
N LYS A 71 14.92 6.24 -10.61
CA LYS A 71 13.47 6.34 -10.44
C LYS A 71 13.13 6.37 -8.96
N ARG A 72 12.24 7.27 -8.57
CA ARG A 72 11.72 7.33 -7.20
C ARG A 72 10.86 6.11 -6.93
N PHE A 73 11.10 5.44 -5.81
CA PHE A 73 10.27 4.35 -5.34
C PHE A 73 8.93 4.88 -4.79
N PHE A 74 9.00 5.89 -3.89
CA PHE A 74 7.80 6.56 -3.36
C PHE A 74 7.35 7.66 -4.34
N ASN A 75 6.68 7.26 -5.43
CA ASN A 75 6.29 8.17 -6.52
C ASN A 75 4.88 8.73 -6.33
N LEU A 76 3.85 8.06 -6.85
CA LEU A 76 2.47 8.56 -6.87
C LEU A 76 1.74 8.35 -5.53
N GLY A 77 1.97 7.22 -4.86
CA GLY A 77 1.33 6.89 -3.59
C GLY A 77 -0.18 7.05 -3.63
N PRO A 78 -0.77 7.84 -2.70
CA PRO A 78 -2.21 8.09 -2.64
C PRO A 78 -2.80 8.77 -3.88
N GLU A 79 -1.97 9.45 -4.68
CA GLU A 79 -2.38 10.11 -5.94
C GLU A 79 -2.48 9.13 -7.12
N ASN A 80 -2.14 7.85 -6.91
CA ASN A 80 -2.22 6.82 -7.94
C ASN A 80 -3.68 6.46 -8.26
N ASP A 81 -4.29 7.19 -9.16
CA ASP A 81 -5.65 6.97 -9.64
C ASP A 81 -5.63 6.06 -10.89
N TRP A 82 -5.73 4.76 -10.65
CA TRP A 82 -5.74 3.76 -11.73
C TRP A 82 -6.87 3.98 -12.74
N LYS A 83 -7.99 4.59 -12.34
CA LYS A 83 -9.13 4.88 -13.23
C LYS A 83 -8.76 5.89 -14.32
N LYS A 84 -7.82 6.79 -14.02
CA LYS A 84 -7.29 7.76 -14.98
C LYS A 84 -6.07 7.27 -15.74
N LEU A 85 -5.26 6.43 -15.08
CA LEU A 85 -3.96 6.02 -15.62
C LEU A 85 -4.03 4.74 -16.44
N LEU A 86 -4.99 3.86 -16.15
CA LEU A 86 -5.11 2.57 -16.81
C LEU A 86 -5.93 2.70 -18.10
N ASN A 87 -5.43 2.09 -19.20
CA ASN A 87 -6.17 2.00 -20.45
C ASN A 87 -7.47 1.23 -20.25
N ILE A 88 -8.58 1.73 -20.84
CA ILE A 88 -9.93 1.16 -20.68
C ILE A 88 -9.97 -0.31 -21.10
N LYS A 89 -9.37 -0.66 -22.25
CA LYS A 89 -9.35 -2.04 -22.75
C LYS A 89 -8.63 -2.97 -21.77
N LEU A 90 -7.49 -2.53 -21.24
CA LEU A 90 -6.75 -3.31 -20.24
C LEU A 90 -7.55 -3.49 -18.94
N LYS A 91 -8.29 -2.47 -18.51
CA LYS A 91 -9.21 -2.56 -17.36
C LYS A 91 -10.27 -3.64 -17.62
N GLU A 92 -10.95 -3.61 -18.77
CA GLU A 92 -11.99 -4.58 -19.13
C GLU A 92 -11.44 -6.01 -19.19
N ASP A 93 -10.24 -6.20 -19.77
CA ASP A 93 -9.56 -7.49 -19.83
C ASP A 93 -9.25 -8.04 -18.43
N ILE A 94 -8.76 -7.20 -17.52
CA ILE A 94 -8.50 -7.57 -16.11
C ILE A 94 -9.80 -7.94 -15.39
N GLU A 95 -10.83 -7.09 -15.49
CA GLU A 95 -12.13 -7.33 -14.85
C GLU A 95 -12.82 -8.61 -15.37
N LYS A 96 -12.60 -8.96 -16.62
CA LYS A 96 -13.10 -10.20 -17.22
C LYS A 96 -12.33 -11.43 -16.72
N GLU A 97 -11.01 -11.36 -16.74
CA GLU A 97 -10.13 -12.48 -16.38
C GLU A 97 -10.25 -12.82 -14.88
N PHE A 98 -10.28 -11.81 -14.01
CA PHE A 98 -10.33 -11.98 -12.56
C PHE A 98 -11.72 -11.73 -11.95
N LYS A 99 -12.77 -11.94 -12.74
CA LYS A 99 -14.15 -11.62 -12.33
C LYS A 99 -14.60 -12.31 -11.05
N THR A 100 -14.22 -13.56 -10.86
CA THR A 100 -14.61 -14.36 -9.70
C THR A 100 -13.96 -13.81 -8.43
N GLU A 101 -12.65 -13.62 -8.47
CA GLU A 101 -11.82 -13.11 -7.37
C GLU A 101 -12.23 -11.68 -7.00
N MET A 102 -12.48 -10.85 -8.00
CA MET A 102 -12.93 -9.47 -7.79
C MET A 102 -14.29 -9.40 -7.11
N ARG A 103 -15.23 -10.31 -7.44
CA ARG A 103 -16.51 -10.43 -6.74
C ARG A 103 -16.35 -10.89 -5.30
N GLU A 104 -15.56 -11.93 -5.06
CA GLU A 104 -15.26 -12.42 -3.72
C GLU A 104 -14.69 -11.34 -2.81
N LEU A 105 -13.83 -10.47 -3.38
CA LEU A 105 -13.19 -9.38 -2.67
C LEU A 105 -14.02 -8.09 -2.66
N GLY A 106 -15.18 -8.06 -3.34
CA GLY A 106 -16.09 -6.91 -3.35
C GLY A 106 -15.60 -5.72 -4.18
N TYR A 107 -14.89 -5.97 -5.28
CA TYR A 107 -14.45 -4.93 -6.24
C TYR A 107 -15.44 -4.75 -7.41
N ILE A 108 -16.25 -5.76 -7.73
CA ILE A 108 -17.32 -5.75 -8.73
C ILE A 108 -18.51 -6.58 -8.28
#